data_78295c4a5919e2c32befbf09095edcfe
#
_entry.id   78295c4a5919e2c32befbf09095edcfe
#
_cell.length_a   1.000
_cell.length_b   1.000
_cell.length_c   1.000
_cell.angle_alpha   90.00
_cell.angle_beta   90.00
_cell.angle_gamma   90.00
#
_symmetry.space_group_name_H-M   'P 1'
#
loop_
_entity.id
_entity.type
_entity.pdbx_description
1 polymer ?
#
loop_
_entity_poly.entity_id
_entity_poly.type
_entity_poly.pdbx_seq_one_letter_code
_entity_poly.pdbx_strand_id
1 'polypeptide(L)'
;MKKTILLAAFAILGLVSCTNEGTAVNTVSSMKTPQMENFDKAFKSLGEPQNRPTEEERKRNTSELSDRRKALLVPASKELILSTGVTESELMRKTGGDMSQIIVWATQIYMKKSEDIRNNIKAEN
;
A
#
# COMPACT_ATOMS: atom_id res chain seq x y z
N MET A 1 -14.00 28.25 -41.77
CA MET A 1 -14.76 27.13 -41.17
C MET A 1 -13.98 25.84 -41.05
N LYS A 2 -13.18 25.45 -42.03
CA LYS A 2 -12.39 24.19 -41.96
C LYS A 2 -11.29 24.23 -40.91
N LYS A 3 -10.71 25.36 -40.55
CA LYS A 3 -9.66 25.52 -39.54
C LYS A 3 -10.15 25.39 -38.08
N THR A 4 -11.40 25.73 -37.83
CA THR A 4 -12.01 25.62 -36.49
C THR A 4 -12.37 24.19 -36.13
N ILE A 5 -12.72 23.37 -37.12
CA ILE A 5 -13.05 21.95 -36.93
C ILE A 5 -11.79 21.14 -36.55
N LEU A 6 -10.63 21.48 -37.16
CA LEU A 6 -9.34 20.84 -36.86
C LEU A 6 -8.86 21.11 -35.42
N LEU A 7 -9.09 22.33 -34.91
CA LEU A 7 -8.73 22.69 -33.53
C LEU A 7 -9.60 21.96 -32.49
N ALA A 8 -10.86 21.73 -32.79
CA ALA A 8 -11.77 20.99 -31.92
C ALA A 8 -11.38 19.50 -31.83
N ALA A 9 -10.92 18.90 -32.95
CA ALA A 9 -10.47 17.52 -32.97
C ALA A 9 -9.20 17.29 -32.15
N PHE A 10 -8.27 18.25 -32.12
CA PHE A 10 -7.05 18.18 -31.30
C PHE A 10 -7.34 18.26 -29.80
N ALA A 11 -8.32 19.08 -29.40
CA ALA A 11 -8.70 19.22 -28.00
C ALA A 11 -9.34 17.90 -27.44
N ILE A 12 -10.08 17.18 -28.27
CA ILE A 12 -10.70 15.92 -27.90
C ILE A 12 -9.64 14.81 -27.69
N LEU A 13 -8.60 14.77 -28.54
CA LEU A 13 -7.52 13.80 -28.41
C LEU A 13 -6.68 14.01 -27.15
N GLY A 14 -6.49 15.26 -26.73
CA GLY A 14 -5.79 15.58 -25.48
C GLY A 14 -6.54 15.12 -24.22
N LEU A 15 -7.85 15.21 -24.21
CA LEU A 15 -8.67 14.79 -23.08
C LEU A 15 -8.70 13.25 -22.93
N VAL A 16 -8.70 12.51 -24.04
CA VAL A 16 -8.66 11.05 -24.00
C VAL A 16 -7.35 10.53 -23.44
N SER A 17 -6.23 11.19 -23.72
CA SER A 17 -4.91 10.83 -23.18
C SER A 17 -4.84 10.99 -21.66
N CYS A 18 -5.38 12.06 -21.10
CA CYS A 18 -5.44 12.29 -19.66
C CYS A 18 -6.35 11.27 -18.94
N THR A 19 -7.44 10.85 -19.57
CA THR A 19 -8.38 9.90 -18.99
C THR A 19 -7.77 8.49 -18.88
N ASN A 20 -6.93 8.08 -19.82
CA ASN A 20 -6.28 6.76 -19.81
C ASN A 20 -5.27 6.62 -18.66
N GLU A 21 -4.51 7.64 -18.33
CA GLU A 21 -3.58 7.62 -17.20
C GLU A 21 -4.32 7.53 -15.86
N GLY A 22 -5.40 8.25 -15.67
CA GLY A 22 -6.24 8.19 -14.49
C GLY A 22 -6.91 6.83 -14.31
N THR A 23 -7.35 6.18 -15.39
CA THR A 23 -8.00 4.87 -15.36
C THR A 23 -7.03 3.76 -14.93
N ALA A 24 -5.78 3.78 -15.37
CA ALA A 24 -4.78 2.78 -14.98
C ALA A 24 -4.47 2.83 -13.47
N VAL A 25 -4.33 4.01 -12.89
CA VAL A 25 -4.10 4.19 -11.44
C VAL A 25 -5.31 3.70 -10.64
N ASN A 26 -6.53 4.01 -11.07
CA ASN A 26 -7.75 3.56 -10.42
C ASN A 26 -7.92 2.03 -10.48
N THR A 27 -7.53 1.39 -11.57
CA THR A 27 -7.60 -0.07 -11.73
C THR A 27 -6.71 -0.79 -10.71
N VAL A 28 -5.46 -0.35 -10.53
CA VAL A 28 -4.55 -0.92 -9.53
C VAL A 28 -5.12 -0.75 -8.13
N SER A 29 -5.64 0.43 -7.80
CA SER A 29 -6.25 0.70 -6.50
C SER A 29 -7.48 -0.17 -6.24
N SER A 30 -8.33 -0.40 -7.26
CA SER A 30 -9.55 -1.21 -7.11
C SER A 30 -9.28 -2.70 -6.94
N MET A 31 -8.10 -3.19 -7.32
CA MET A 31 -7.71 -4.60 -7.16
C MET A 31 -7.11 -4.91 -5.79
N LYS A 32 -6.77 -3.91 -4.99
CA LYS A 32 -6.31 -4.11 -3.63
C LYS A 32 -7.43 -4.63 -2.73
N THR A 33 -7.10 -5.59 -1.86
CA THR A 33 -8.05 -6.05 -0.85
C THR A 33 -8.21 -5.00 0.26
N PRO A 34 -9.34 -5.01 1.01
CA PRO A 34 -9.49 -4.12 2.16
C PRO A 34 -8.34 -4.21 3.18
N GLN A 35 -7.79 -5.41 3.38
CA GLN A 35 -6.66 -5.62 4.28
C GLN A 35 -5.37 -4.97 3.76
N MET A 36 -5.14 -4.99 2.44
CA MET A 36 -4.02 -4.26 1.82
C MET A 36 -4.19 -2.74 1.98
N GLU A 37 -5.40 -2.24 1.79
CA GLU A 37 -5.69 -0.82 1.98
C GLU A 37 -5.50 -0.37 3.43
N ASN A 38 -5.93 -1.18 4.38
CA ASN A 38 -5.73 -0.90 5.80
C ASN A 38 -4.24 -0.89 6.18
N PHE A 39 -3.46 -1.79 5.60
CA PHE A 39 -2.02 -1.83 5.75
C PHE A 39 -1.35 -0.55 5.19
N ASP A 40 -1.74 -0.12 3.99
CA ASP A 40 -1.30 1.15 3.41
C ASP A 40 -1.63 2.35 4.31
N LYS A 41 -2.84 2.40 4.83
CA LYS A 41 -3.28 3.48 5.72
C LYS A 41 -2.47 3.49 7.01
N ALA A 42 -2.16 2.33 7.57
CA ALA A 42 -1.33 2.22 8.77
C ALA A 42 0.08 2.78 8.53
N PHE A 43 0.71 2.43 7.41
CA PHE A 43 2.01 3.00 7.03
C PHE A 43 1.97 4.51 6.82
N LYS A 44 0.97 5.00 6.12
CA LYS A 44 0.77 6.45 5.91
C LYS A 44 0.58 7.20 7.23
N SER A 45 -0.07 6.56 8.20
CA SER A 45 -0.30 7.17 9.51
C SER A 45 0.98 7.46 10.28
N LEU A 46 2.09 6.76 9.98
CA LEU A 46 3.41 7.04 10.58
C LEU A 46 3.93 8.44 10.26
N GLY A 47 3.48 9.03 9.15
CA GLY A 47 3.83 10.39 8.75
C GLY A 47 2.99 11.47 9.42
N GLU A 48 1.92 11.11 10.11
CA GLU A 48 1.09 12.07 10.82
C GLU A 48 1.85 12.69 11.99
N PRO A 49 1.61 14.00 12.30
CA PRO A 49 2.39 14.72 13.32
C PRO A 49 2.49 14.01 14.68
N GLN A 50 1.39 13.41 15.15
CA GLN A 50 1.34 12.71 16.44
C GLN A 50 2.12 11.39 16.45
N ASN A 51 2.40 10.82 15.28
CA ASN A 51 3.04 9.52 15.11
C ASN A 51 4.51 9.62 14.70
N ARG A 52 5.00 10.83 14.44
CA ARG A 52 6.40 11.07 14.07
C ARG A 52 7.35 10.67 15.20
N PRO A 53 8.62 10.35 14.87
CA PRO A 53 9.60 10.05 15.90
C PRO A 53 9.76 11.21 16.88
N THR A 54 9.80 10.89 18.16
CA THR A 54 10.15 11.85 19.22
C THR A 54 11.64 12.20 19.14
N GLU A 55 12.06 13.26 19.85
CA GLU A 55 13.47 13.61 19.92
C GLU A 55 14.32 12.49 20.55
N GLU A 56 13.79 11.80 21.55
CA GLU A 56 14.44 10.66 22.17
C GLU A 56 14.61 9.49 21.20
N GLU A 57 13.59 9.20 20.40
CA GLU A 57 13.65 8.18 19.35
C GLU A 57 14.69 8.53 18.27
N ARG A 58 14.80 9.81 17.90
CA ARG A 58 15.80 10.29 16.93
C ARG A 58 17.24 10.16 17.50
N LYS A 59 17.42 10.39 18.77
CA LYS A 59 18.74 10.29 19.43
C LYS A 59 19.29 8.87 19.46
N ARG A 60 18.44 7.86 19.38
CA ARG A 60 18.87 6.45 19.35
C ARG A 60 19.63 6.08 18.08
N ASN A 61 19.57 6.89 17.05
CA ASN A 61 20.32 6.77 15.80
C ASN A 61 20.22 5.36 15.15
N THR A 62 19.03 4.79 15.17
CA THR A 62 18.71 3.50 14.54
C THR A 62 17.70 3.70 13.45
N SER A 63 17.81 2.95 12.36
CA SER A 63 16.82 2.93 11.27
C SER A 63 15.56 2.14 11.62
N GLU A 64 15.58 1.42 12.74
CA GLU A 64 14.44 0.62 13.18
C GLU A 64 13.36 1.50 13.80
N LEU A 65 12.10 1.17 13.54
CA LEU A 65 10.97 1.84 14.17
C LEU A 65 10.97 1.59 15.68
N SER A 66 10.60 2.61 16.47
CA SER A 66 10.36 2.43 17.90
C SER A 66 9.18 1.49 18.15
N ASP A 67 9.13 0.89 19.32
CA ASP A 67 8.02 -0.02 19.70
C ASP A 67 6.67 0.69 19.63
N ARG A 68 6.62 1.95 20.01
CA ARG A 68 5.42 2.77 19.89
C ARG A 68 4.92 2.88 18.43
N ARG A 69 5.83 3.10 17.49
CA ARG A 69 5.50 3.21 16.07
C ARG A 69 5.20 1.85 15.44
N LYS A 70 5.91 0.80 15.86
CA LYS A 70 5.59 -0.59 15.46
C LYS A 70 4.16 -0.98 15.87
N ALA A 71 3.76 -0.62 17.09
CA ALA A 71 2.43 -0.93 17.60
C ALA A 71 1.30 -0.36 16.72
N LEU A 72 1.54 0.75 16.01
CA LEU A 72 0.57 1.32 15.07
C LEU A 72 0.36 0.44 13.83
N LEU A 73 1.36 -0.34 13.45
CA LEU A 73 1.32 -1.20 12.25
C LEU A 73 0.82 -2.61 12.54
N VAL A 74 0.89 -3.06 13.79
CA VAL A 74 0.60 -4.46 14.14
C VAL A 74 -0.84 -4.89 13.84
N PRO A 75 -1.90 -4.12 14.16
CA PRO A 75 -3.26 -4.55 13.87
C PRO A 75 -3.51 -4.81 12.38
N ALA A 76 -3.15 -3.88 11.51
CA ALA A 76 -3.32 -4.03 10.06
C ALA A 76 -2.41 -5.14 9.49
N SER A 77 -1.22 -5.31 10.05
CA SER A 77 -0.30 -6.39 9.68
C SER A 77 -0.90 -7.76 9.98
N LYS A 78 -1.46 -7.95 11.18
CA LYS A 78 -2.14 -9.19 11.57
C LYS A 78 -3.33 -9.49 10.65
N GLU A 79 -4.18 -8.50 10.40
CA GLU A 79 -5.32 -8.68 9.50
C GLU A 79 -4.89 -9.14 8.11
N LEU A 80 -3.83 -8.56 7.57
CA LEU A 80 -3.31 -8.94 6.26
C LEU A 80 -2.79 -10.38 6.25
N ILE A 81 -2.06 -10.79 7.27
CA ILE A 81 -1.56 -12.16 7.41
C ILE A 81 -2.73 -13.14 7.52
N LEU A 82 -3.69 -12.87 8.39
CA LEU A 82 -4.85 -13.74 8.61
C LEU A 82 -5.72 -13.87 7.35
N SER A 83 -5.76 -12.83 6.51
CA SER A 83 -6.50 -12.86 5.25
C SER A 83 -5.97 -13.88 4.24
N THR A 84 -4.75 -14.37 4.42
CA THR A 84 -4.16 -15.42 3.56
C THR A 84 -4.52 -16.84 3.99
N GLY A 85 -5.32 -17.01 5.04
CA GLY A 85 -5.68 -18.32 5.58
C GLY A 85 -4.82 -18.79 6.76
N VAL A 86 -3.83 -17.99 7.17
CA VAL A 86 -3.02 -18.23 8.36
C VAL A 86 -3.89 -18.07 9.60
N THR A 87 -3.82 -19.01 10.54
CA THR A 87 -4.53 -18.91 11.83
C THR A 87 -3.76 -18.04 12.81
N GLU A 88 -4.45 -17.51 13.81
CA GLU A 88 -3.81 -16.71 14.86
C GLU A 88 -2.79 -17.54 15.66
N SER A 89 -3.09 -18.80 15.93
CA SER A 89 -2.15 -19.72 16.57
C SER A 89 -0.87 -19.91 15.76
N GLU A 90 -1.00 -20.05 14.44
CA GLU A 90 0.14 -20.17 13.53
C GLU A 90 0.96 -18.89 13.48
N LEU A 91 0.30 -17.74 13.44
CA LEU A 91 0.95 -16.44 13.49
C LEU A 91 1.79 -16.30 14.77
N MET A 92 1.20 -16.60 15.91
CA MET A 92 1.90 -16.53 17.20
C MET A 92 3.04 -17.52 17.30
N ARG A 93 2.86 -18.73 16.77
CA ARG A 93 3.92 -19.75 16.75
C ARG A 93 5.13 -19.32 15.93
N LYS A 94 4.89 -18.73 14.75
CA LYS A 94 5.96 -18.31 13.82
C LYS A 94 6.66 -17.05 14.26
N THR A 95 5.97 -16.12 14.90
CA THR A 95 6.52 -14.81 15.25
C THR A 95 6.84 -14.66 16.73
N GLY A 96 6.33 -15.55 17.58
CA GLY A 96 6.43 -15.41 19.02
C GLY A 96 5.77 -14.14 19.57
N GLY A 97 4.91 -13.49 18.79
CA GLY A 97 4.33 -12.20 19.13
C GLY A 97 5.25 -11.00 18.88
N ASP A 98 6.41 -11.21 18.27
CA ASP A 98 7.35 -10.14 17.95
C ASP A 98 6.78 -9.20 16.88
N MET A 99 6.68 -7.92 17.22
CA MET A 99 6.11 -6.90 16.35
C MET A 99 6.87 -6.75 15.03
N SER A 100 8.19 -6.79 15.09
CA SER A 100 9.02 -6.67 13.89
C SER A 100 8.80 -7.83 12.92
N GLN A 101 8.73 -9.05 13.44
CA GLN A 101 8.47 -10.24 12.61
C GLN A 101 7.08 -10.21 12.00
N ILE A 102 6.07 -9.78 12.74
CA ILE A 102 4.70 -9.62 12.23
C ILE A 102 4.67 -8.61 11.08
N ILE A 103 5.30 -7.46 11.27
CA ILE A 103 5.32 -6.40 10.25
C ILE A 103 6.10 -6.84 9.00
N VAL A 104 7.25 -7.48 9.17
CA VAL A 104 8.05 -8.01 8.04
C VAL A 104 7.25 -9.05 7.25
N TRP A 105 6.59 -9.98 7.91
CA TRP A 105 5.76 -10.99 7.26
C TRP A 105 4.61 -10.35 6.48
N ALA A 106 3.88 -9.42 7.08
CA ALA A 106 2.82 -8.69 6.40
C ALA A 106 3.34 -7.90 5.19
N THR A 107 4.50 -7.28 5.32
CA THR A 107 5.14 -6.54 4.21
C THR A 107 5.46 -7.46 3.04
N GLN A 108 5.98 -8.65 3.30
CA GLN A 108 6.25 -9.65 2.25
C GLN A 108 4.97 -10.08 1.53
N ILE A 109 3.90 -10.32 2.27
CA ILE A 109 2.58 -10.64 1.68
C ILE A 109 2.08 -9.48 0.83
N TYR A 110 2.16 -8.27 1.33
CA TYR A 110 1.74 -7.06 0.62
C TYR A 110 2.49 -6.89 -0.71
N MET A 111 3.80 -7.05 -0.69
CA MET A 111 4.64 -6.93 -1.88
C MET A 111 4.30 -7.99 -2.91
N LYS A 112 4.13 -9.25 -2.49
CA LYS A 112 3.76 -10.35 -3.39
C LYS A 112 2.39 -10.12 -4.02
N LYS A 113 1.39 -9.76 -3.23
CA LYS A 113 0.05 -9.46 -3.75
C LYS A 113 0.06 -8.26 -4.72
N SER A 114 0.84 -7.24 -4.44
CA SER A 114 1.00 -6.08 -5.31
C SER A 114 1.67 -6.46 -6.64
N GLU A 115 2.65 -7.35 -6.60
CA GLU A 115 3.28 -7.88 -7.81
C GLU A 115 2.30 -8.71 -8.65
N ASP A 116 1.52 -9.58 -8.02
CA ASP A 116 0.51 -10.40 -8.69
C ASP A 116 -0.53 -9.50 -9.40
N ILE A 117 -1.00 -8.43 -8.73
CA ILE A 117 -1.92 -7.47 -9.33
C ILE A 117 -1.30 -6.81 -10.56
N ARG A 118 -0.05 -6.36 -10.48
CA ARG A 118 0.65 -5.74 -11.62
C ARG A 118 0.83 -6.69 -12.79
N ASN A 119 1.14 -7.94 -12.51
CA ASN A 119 1.33 -8.97 -13.52
C ASN A 119 0.02 -9.32 -14.22
N ASN A 120 -1.08 -9.40 -13.49
CA ASN A 120 -2.41 -9.63 -14.06
C ASN A 120 -2.82 -8.49 -15.00
N ILE A 121 -2.59 -7.25 -14.62
CA ILE A 121 -2.88 -6.09 -15.47
C ILE A 121 -2.06 -6.14 -16.77
N LYS A 122 -0.79 -6.53 -16.70
CA LYS A 122 0.05 -6.66 -17.91
C LYS A 122 -0.39 -7.79 -18.83
N ALA A 123 -0.93 -8.87 -18.26
CA ALA A 123 -1.41 -10.01 -19.04
C ALA A 123 -2.71 -9.70 -19.79
N GLU A 124 -3.53 -8.77 -19.29
CA GLU A 124 -4.77 -8.33 -19.94
C GLU A 124 -4.56 -7.30 -21.07
N ASN A 125 -3.40 -6.71 -21.14
CA ASN A 125 -3.00 -5.75 -22.17
C ASN A 125 -2.08 -6.40 -23.22
#